data_e70fd7f69344ed598adcc00cb51280a9
#
_entry.id   e70fd7f69344ed598adcc00cb51280a9
#
_cell.length_a   1.000
_cell.length_b   1.000
_cell.length_c   1.000
_cell.angle_alpha   90.00
_cell.angle_beta   90.00
_cell.angle_gamma   90.00
#
_symmetry.space_group_name_H-M   'P 1'
#
loop_
_entity.id
_entity.type
_entity.pdbx_description
1 polymer ?
#
loop_
_entity_poly.entity_id
_entity_poly.type
_entity_poly.pdbx_seq_one_letter_code
_entity_poly.pdbx_strand_id
1 'polypeptide(L)'
;MSPLDVPEDGDYIIGRVIEVKDFGATLDLLEFPDQKAFVHISEVASGWVKYIRDFIREGQMVVAKVTKVKKGSKIIDASVRQVSGHRKKEKIREWKNEQRASKLLELVAKNTKLNYDDLRKEVRDDLVNNYESLYLSLIH
;
A
#
# COMPACT_ATOMS: atom_id res chain seq x y z
N MET A 1 -0.42 -0.31 -16.51
CA MET A 1 -0.43 -1.17 -15.34
C MET A 1 -0.90 -2.55 -15.73
N SER A 2 -0.16 -3.54 -15.32
CA SER A 2 -0.53 -4.92 -15.62
C SER A 2 -1.86 -5.26 -14.95
N PRO A 3 -2.82 -5.89 -15.66
CA PRO A 3 -4.04 -6.38 -15.02
C PRO A 3 -3.74 -7.47 -13.99
N LEU A 4 -2.51 -7.90 -13.92
CA LEU A 4 -2.03 -8.92 -13.00
C LEU A 4 -1.20 -8.31 -11.89
N ASP A 5 -1.65 -7.19 -11.35
CA ASP A 5 -0.95 -6.56 -10.24
C ASP A 5 -1.14 -7.40 -8.98
N VAL A 6 -0.30 -8.41 -8.89
CA VAL A 6 -0.19 -9.28 -7.73
C VAL A 6 1.24 -9.13 -7.23
N PRO A 7 1.44 -9.02 -5.91
CA PRO A 7 2.80 -8.95 -5.36
C PRO A 7 3.56 -10.23 -5.68
N GLU A 8 4.84 -10.08 -5.93
CA GLU A 8 5.75 -11.20 -6.20
C GLU A 8 6.58 -11.52 -4.97
N ASP A 9 7.19 -12.71 -4.94
CA ASP A 9 8.09 -13.11 -3.87
C ASP A 9 9.19 -12.04 -3.69
N GLY A 10 9.38 -11.61 -2.45
CA GLY A 10 10.37 -10.61 -2.12
C GLY A 10 9.89 -9.16 -2.20
N ASP A 11 8.70 -8.91 -2.70
CA ASP A 11 8.13 -7.57 -2.73
C ASP A 11 7.73 -7.11 -1.33
N TYR A 12 7.84 -5.80 -1.11
CA TYR A 12 7.34 -5.19 0.11
C TYR A 12 5.91 -4.71 -0.13
N ILE A 13 5.03 -5.04 0.81
CA ILE A 13 3.62 -4.70 0.73
C ILE A 13 3.20 -3.97 1.99
N ILE A 14 2.15 -3.16 1.85
CA ILE A 14 1.53 -2.49 3.00
C ILE A 14 0.09 -2.97 3.11
N GLY A 15 -0.30 -3.37 4.32
CA GLY A 15 -1.62 -3.90 4.58
C GLY A 15 -2.18 -3.43 5.89
N ARG A 16 -3.49 -3.56 6.03
CA ARG A 16 -4.20 -3.30 7.28
C ARG A 16 -4.60 -4.63 7.89
N VAL A 17 -4.31 -4.79 9.18
CA VAL A 17 -4.67 -6.01 9.90
C VAL A 17 -6.18 -6.07 10.05
N ILE A 18 -6.80 -7.10 9.49
CA ILE A 18 -8.24 -7.30 9.55
C ILE A 18 -8.64 -8.40 10.52
N GLU A 19 -7.72 -9.31 10.82
CA GLU A 19 -7.98 -10.43 11.71
C GLU A 19 -6.69 -10.86 12.40
N VAL A 20 -6.76 -11.13 13.70
CA VAL A 20 -5.63 -11.65 14.47
C VAL A 20 -6.07 -12.91 15.19
N LYS A 21 -5.35 -14.00 14.96
CA LYS A 21 -5.56 -15.29 15.61
C LYS A 21 -4.28 -15.70 16.32
N ASP A 22 -4.36 -16.72 17.18
CA ASP A 22 -3.21 -17.18 17.96
C ASP A 22 -2.04 -17.65 17.11
N PHE A 23 -2.30 -18.10 15.88
CA PHE A 23 -1.28 -18.64 14.98
C PHE A 23 -0.83 -17.66 13.89
N GLY A 24 -1.48 -16.53 13.75
CA GLY A 24 -1.12 -15.56 12.72
C GLY A 24 -2.12 -14.43 12.55
N ALA A 25 -1.86 -13.57 11.60
CA ALA A 25 -2.71 -12.42 11.29
C ALA A 25 -2.98 -12.34 9.80
N THR A 26 -4.14 -11.82 9.44
CA THR A 26 -4.51 -11.58 8.05
C THR A 26 -4.48 -10.09 7.77
N LEU A 27 -3.84 -9.72 6.66
CA LEU A 27 -3.73 -8.34 6.21
C LEU A 27 -4.55 -8.14 4.93
N ASP A 28 -5.24 -7.02 4.86
CA ASP A 28 -5.89 -6.58 3.63
C ASP A 28 -4.92 -5.64 2.93
N LEU A 29 -4.50 -5.99 1.72
CA LEU A 29 -3.47 -5.23 1.01
C LEU A 29 -4.03 -3.93 0.48
N LEU A 30 -3.41 -2.82 0.86
CA LEU A 30 -3.90 -1.48 0.49
C LEU A 30 -3.60 -1.12 -0.96
N GLU A 31 -2.54 -1.71 -1.52
CA GLU A 31 -2.13 -1.45 -2.91
C GLU A 31 -2.73 -2.45 -3.90
N PHE A 32 -3.24 -3.56 -3.42
CA PHE A 32 -3.74 -4.65 -4.25
C PHE A 32 -5.14 -5.03 -3.77
N PRO A 33 -6.19 -4.34 -4.25
CA PRO A 33 -7.56 -4.71 -3.92
C PRO A 33 -7.81 -6.18 -4.26
N ASP A 34 -8.59 -6.86 -3.47
CA ASP A 34 -8.92 -8.28 -3.61
C ASP A 34 -7.79 -9.25 -3.24
N GLN A 35 -6.62 -8.75 -2.84
CA GLN A 35 -5.53 -9.58 -2.35
C GLN A 35 -5.39 -9.43 -0.85
N LYS A 36 -5.08 -10.55 -0.18
CA LYS A 36 -4.84 -10.58 1.26
C LYS A 36 -3.50 -11.27 1.53
N ALA A 37 -2.89 -10.94 2.65
CA ALA A 37 -1.66 -11.57 3.08
C ALA A 37 -1.86 -12.21 4.45
N PHE A 38 -1.26 -13.36 4.65
CA PHE A 38 -1.22 -14.04 5.93
C PHE A 38 0.18 -13.98 6.50
N VAL A 39 0.28 -13.56 7.77
CA VAL A 39 1.55 -13.50 8.50
C VAL A 39 1.49 -14.50 9.64
N HIS A 40 2.25 -15.60 9.53
CA HIS A 40 2.33 -16.61 10.57
C HIS A 40 2.97 -16.01 11.83
N ILE A 41 2.61 -16.52 13.00
CA ILE A 41 3.12 -16.02 14.28
C ILE A 41 4.66 -16.00 14.33
N SER A 42 5.30 -16.99 13.71
CA SER A 42 6.76 -17.05 13.61
C SER A 42 7.37 -15.93 12.75
N GLU A 43 6.55 -15.28 11.92
CA GLU A 43 6.96 -14.23 11.00
C GLU A 43 6.57 -12.83 11.49
N VAL A 44 5.97 -12.71 12.66
CA VAL A 44 5.55 -11.41 13.23
C VAL A 44 6.74 -10.68 13.85
N ALA A 45 7.59 -11.36 14.55
CA ALA A 45 8.76 -10.78 15.19
C ALA A 45 9.90 -11.79 15.30
N SER A 46 11.12 -11.30 15.41
CA SER A 46 12.29 -12.14 15.68
C SER A 46 12.20 -12.69 17.11
N GLY A 47 12.50 -13.97 17.27
CA GLY A 47 12.46 -14.62 18.56
C GLY A 47 11.08 -15.18 18.90
N TRP A 48 10.90 -15.57 20.15
CA TRP A 48 9.69 -16.22 20.60
C TRP A 48 8.57 -15.22 20.86
N VAL A 49 7.39 -15.47 20.28
CA VAL A 49 6.20 -14.65 20.46
C VAL A 49 5.19 -15.45 21.26
N LYS A 50 4.92 -15.03 22.49
CA LYS A 50 3.93 -15.67 23.35
C LYS A 50 2.50 -15.30 22.93
N TYR A 51 2.27 -13.99 22.76
CA TYR A 51 0.98 -13.46 22.34
C TYR A 51 1.18 -12.59 21.11
N ILE A 52 0.55 -12.97 20.02
CA ILE A 52 0.64 -12.24 18.76
C ILE A 52 0.10 -10.81 18.88
N ARG A 53 -0.90 -10.60 19.73
CA ARG A 53 -1.50 -9.27 19.94
C ARG A 53 -0.58 -8.29 20.66
N ASP A 54 0.52 -8.72 21.23
CA ASP A 54 1.54 -7.85 21.78
C ASP A 54 2.32 -7.13 20.68
N PHE A 55 2.34 -7.69 19.47
CA PHE A 55 3.11 -7.19 18.33
C PHE A 55 2.24 -6.62 17.22
N ILE A 56 1.05 -7.17 17.04
CA ILE A 56 0.18 -6.82 15.92
C ILE A 56 -1.26 -6.80 16.39
N ARG A 57 -2.03 -5.78 15.96
CA ARG A 57 -3.43 -5.60 16.37
C ARG A 57 -4.30 -5.29 15.16
N GLU A 58 -5.58 -5.65 15.27
CA GLU A 58 -6.57 -5.34 14.24
C GLU A 58 -6.67 -3.83 14.02
N GLY A 59 -6.78 -3.43 12.75
CA GLY A 59 -6.83 -2.04 12.35
C GLY A 59 -5.47 -1.38 12.18
N GLN A 60 -4.40 -2.03 12.59
CA GLN A 60 -3.05 -1.52 12.46
C GLN A 60 -2.55 -1.62 11.02
N MET A 61 -1.81 -0.62 10.57
CA MET A 61 -1.15 -0.64 9.27
C MET A 61 0.24 -1.27 9.42
N VAL A 62 0.53 -2.25 8.58
CA VAL A 62 1.75 -3.06 8.70
C VAL A 62 2.42 -3.19 7.34
N VAL A 63 3.75 -3.10 7.34
CA VAL A 63 4.56 -3.39 6.16
C VAL A 63 5.12 -4.81 6.31
N ALA A 64 5.00 -5.59 5.26
CA ALA A 64 5.47 -6.97 5.24
C ALA A 64 6.20 -7.26 3.93
N LYS A 65 7.03 -8.30 3.96
CA LYS A 65 7.72 -8.79 2.77
C LYS A 65 7.05 -10.08 2.31
N VAL A 66 6.71 -10.17 1.03
CA VAL A 66 6.09 -11.36 0.46
C VAL A 66 7.10 -12.50 0.48
N THR A 67 6.74 -13.61 1.11
CA THR A 67 7.60 -14.80 1.21
C THR A 67 7.18 -15.89 0.24
N LYS A 68 5.89 -15.98 -0.07
CA LYS A 68 5.39 -17.00 -0.99
C LYS A 68 4.08 -16.54 -1.64
N VAL A 69 4.02 -16.70 -2.95
CA VAL A 69 2.81 -16.45 -3.74
C VAL A 69 2.37 -17.77 -4.35
N LYS A 70 1.11 -18.14 -4.09
CA LYS A 70 0.50 -19.31 -4.71
C LYS A 70 -0.33 -18.87 -5.90
N LYS A 71 -0.03 -19.41 -7.07
CA LYS A 71 -0.78 -19.11 -8.30
C LYS A 71 -2.26 -19.47 -8.12
N GLY A 72 -3.12 -18.51 -8.43
CA GLY A 72 -4.57 -18.70 -8.30
C GLY A 72 -5.13 -18.47 -6.90
N SER A 73 -4.28 -18.20 -5.91
CA SER A 73 -4.72 -17.88 -4.56
C SER A 73 -4.82 -16.37 -4.36
N LYS A 74 -5.85 -15.93 -3.62
CA LYS A 74 -6.01 -14.53 -3.24
C LYS A 74 -5.29 -14.19 -1.94
N ILE A 75 -4.69 -15.19 -1.31
CA ILE A 75 -3.96 -15.04 -0.05
C ILE A 75 -2.50 -15.40 -0.30
N ILE A 76 -1.60 -14.50 0.05
CA ILE A 76 -0.16 -14.70 -0.07
C ILE A 76 0.44 -14.80 1.33
N ASP A 77 1.59 -15.46 1.44
CA ASP A 77 2.32 -15.52 2.69
C ASP A 77 3.31 -14.35 2.77
N ALA A 78 3.37 -13.70 3.91
CA ALA A 78 4.22 -12.55 4.13
C ALA A 78 4.89 -12.60 5.50
N SER A 79 5.96 -11.82 5.66
CA SER A 79 6.73 -11.75 6.89
C SER A 79 6.94 -10.30 7.31
N VAL A 80 6.62 -10.00 8.55
CA VAL A 80 6.88 -8.69 9.15
C VAL A 80 8.30 -8.64 9.70
N ARG A 81 8.78 -9.75 10.28
CA ARG A 81 10.11 -9.80 10.90
C ARG A 81 11.26 -9.61 9.89
N GLN A 82 11.03 -9.90 8.62
CA GLN A 82 12.04 -9.76 7.58
C GLN A 82 12.14 -8.32 7.05
N VAL A 83 11.28 -7.42 7.53
CA VAL A 83 11.30 -6.02 7.11
C VAL A 83 12.09 -5.19 8.12
N SER A 84 13.18 -4.58 7.68
CA SER A 84 13.97 -3.69 8.54
C SER A 84 13.17 -2.42 8.83
N GLY A 85 13.53 -1.72 9.91
CA GLY A 85 12.90 -0.45 10.25
C GLY A 85 13.03 0.59 9.14
N HIS A 86 14.17 0.59 8.45
CA HIS A 86 14.42 1.49 7.32
C HIS A 86 13.46 1.20 6.15
N ARG A 87 13.33 -0.07 5.77
CA ARG A 87 12.42 -0.48 4.69
C ARG A 87 10.97 -0.22 5.02
N LYS A 88 10.61 -0.43 6.28
CA LYS A 88 9.27 -0.13 6.77
C LYS A 88 8.93 1.34 6.58
N LYS A 89 9.84 2.23 6.96
CA LYS A 89 9.66 3.69 6.80
C LYS A 89 9.59 4.10 5.34
N GLU A 90 10.45 3.54 4.49
CA GLU A 90 10.44 3.80 3.05
C GLU A 90 9.10 3.42 2.42
N LYS A 91 8.60 2.22 2.72
CA LYS A 91 7.35 1.73 2.15
C LYS A 91 6.16 2.58 2.59
N ILE A 92 6.10 2.95 3.84
CA ILE A 92 5.06 3.84 4.36
C ILE A 92 5.11 5.20 3.67
N ARG A 93 6.31 5.74 3.47
CA ARG A 93 6.51 7.02 2.78
C ARG A 93 6.02 6.96 1.34
N GLU A 94 6.41 5.92 0.60
CA GLU A 94 5.95 5.70 -0.77
C GLU A 94 4.42 5.64 -0.86
N TRP A 95 3.82 4.85 0.01
CA TRP A 95 2.36 4.70 0.03
C TRP A 95 1.67 6.02 0.34
N LYS A 96 2.17 6.78 1.31
CA LYS A 96 1.61 8.10 1.66
C LYS A 96 1.73 9.09 0.50
N ASN A 97 2.86 9.07 -0.20
CA ASN A 97 3.07 9.93 -1.36
C ASN A 97 2.11 9.57 -2.50
N GLU A 98 1.89 8.28 -2.74
CA GLU A 98 0.92 7.82 -3.72
C GLU A 98 -0.50 8.25 -3.36
N GLN A 99 -0.86 8.18 -2.08
CA GLN A 99 -2.17 8.63 -1.61
C GLN A 99 -2.36 10.14 -1.77
N ARG A 100 -1.33 10.92 -1.48
CA ARG A 100 -1.36 12.38 -1.69
C ARG A 100 -1.50 12.74 -3.16
N ALA A 101 -0.74 12.09 -4.02
CA ALA A 101 -0.82 12.28 -5.46
C ALA A 101 -2.22 11.92 -6.00
N SER A 102 -2.78 10.81 -5.53
CA SER A 102 -4.12 10.37 -5.89
C SER A 102 -5.18 11.39 -5.50
N LYS A 103 -5.07 11.92 -4.27
CA LYS A 103 -6.00 12.96 -3.78
C LYS A 103 -5.89 14.25 -4.58
N LEU A 104 -4.68 14.66 -4.93
CA LEU A 104 -4.46 15.84 -5.77
C LEU A 104 -5.08 15.64 -7.15
N LEU A 105 -4.91 14.47 -7.72
CA LEU A 105 -5.49 14.14 -9.02
C LEU A 105 -7.02 14.21 -8.99
N GLU A 106 -7.62 13.68 -7.93
CA GLU A 106 -9.07 13.76 -7.72
C GLU A 106 -9.55 15.20 -7.61
N LEU A 107 -8.83 16.03 -6.85
CA LEU A 107 -9.16 17.46 -6.71
C LEU A 107 -9.08 18.19 -8.04
N VAL A 108 -8.02 17.95 -8.81
CA VAL A 108 -7.84 18.52 -10.12
C VAL A 108 -8.96 18.07 -11.05
N ALA A 109 -9.31 16.79 -11.03
CA ALA A 109 -10.39 16.25 -11.85
C ALA A 109 -11.75 16.86 -11.50
N LYS A 110 -12.03 17.06 -10.20
CA LYS A 110 -13.26 17.70 -9.74
C LYS A 110 -13.36 19.15 -10.19
N ASN A 111 -12.27 19.90 -10.04
CA ASN A 111 -12.22 21.29 -10.48
C ASN A 111 -12.35 21.40 -11.99
N THR A 112 -11.80 20.45 -12.71
CA THR A 112 -11.86 20.41 -14.17
C THR A 112 -13.27 20.07 -14.68
N LYS A 113 -14.02 19.25 -13.93
CA LYS A 113 -15.40 18.90 -14.30
C LYS A 113 -16.32 20.10 -14.35
N LEU A 114 -16.09 21.11 -13.52
CA LEU A 114 -16.91 22.32 -13.50
C LEU A 114 -16.78 23.15 -14.79
N ASN A 115 -15.62 23.07 -15.45
CA ASN A 115 -15.31 23.83 -16.65
C ASN A 115 -14.75 22.96 -17.77
N TYR A 116 -15.13 21.69 -17.78
CA TYR A 116 -14.54 20.68 -18.66
C TYR A 116 -14.63 21.06 -20.14
N ASP A 117 -15.78 21.53 -20.59
CA ASP A 117 -15.99 21.87 -21.98
C ASP A 117 -15.21 23.13 -22.40
N ASP A 118 -15.08 24.10 -21.52
CA ASP A 118 -14.38 25.35 -21.78
C ASP A 118 -12.84 25.18 -21.72
N LEU A 119 -12.34 24.34 -20.87
CA LEU A 119 -10.90 24.19 -20.61
C LEU A 119 -10.26 23.01 -21.32
N ARG A 120 -11.06 22.17 -21.90
CA ARG A 120 -10.68 20.86 -22.44
C ARG A 120 -9.51 20.87 -23.42
N LYS A 121 -9.42 21.87 -24.28
CA LYS A 121 -8.38 21.95 -25.32
C LYS A 121 -7.26 22.93 -24.98
N GLU A 122 -7.57 23.99 -24.26
CA GLU A 122 -6.64 25.10 -24.05
C GLU A 122 -5.79 24.95 -22.80
N VAL A 123 -6.30 24.33 -21.75
CA VAL A 123 -5.67 24.31 -20.44
C VAL A 123 -5.17 22.92 -20.05
N ARG A 124 -5.42 21.94 -20.86
CA ARG A 124 -5.05 20.56 -20.54
C ARG A 124 -3.55 20.38 -20.24
N ASP A 125 -2.70 20.97 -21.07
CA ASP A 125 -1.25 20.88 -20.90
C ASP A 125 -0.79 21.65 -19.67
N ASP A 126 -1.34 22.83 -19.45
CA ASP A 126 -1.06 23.63 -18.26
C ASP A 126 -1.48 22.92 -16.99
N LEU A 127 -2.63 22.24 -17.02
CA LEU A 127 -3.14 21.47 -15.90
C LEU A 127 -2.21 20.32 -15.53
N VAL A 128 -1.74 19.59 -16.53
CA VAL A 128 -0.78 18.48 -16.32
C VAL A 128 0.52 19.01 -15.74
N ASN A 129 1.04 20.09 -16.24
CA ASN A 129 2.26 20.71 -15.74
C ASN A 129 2.10 21.17 -14.29
N ASN A 130 0.97 21.76 -13.96
CA ASN A 130 0.66 22.19 -12.59
C ASN A 130 0.56 20.99 -11.65
N TYR A 131 -0.05 19.91 -12.08
CA TYR A 131 -0.16 18.68 -11.30
C TYR A 131 1.23 18.09 -11.01
N GLU A 132 2.08 17.99 -12.01
CA GLU A 132 3.45 17.49 -11.84
C GLU A 132 4.24 18.35 -10.86
N SER A 133 4.12 19.66 -10.96
CA SER A 133 4.78 20.61 -10.07
C SER A 133 4.34 20.44 -8.63
N LEU A 134 3.04 20.27 -8.40
CA LEU A 134 2.48 20.02 -7.07
C LEU A 134 2.92 18.69 -6.51
N TYR A 135 2.95 17.66 -7.35
CA TYR A 135 3.43 16.33 -6.95
C TYR A 135 4.88 16.38 -6.50
N LEU A 136 5.75 17.00 -7.27
CA LEU A 136 7.16 17.16 -6.93
C LEU A 136 7.34 17.95 -5.64
N SER A 137 6.51 18.94 -5.41
CA SER A 137 6.52 19.74 -4.18
C SER A 137 6.16 18.90 -2.94
N LEU A 138 5.29 17.92 -3.11
CA LEU A 138 4.82 17.07 -2.00
C LEU A 138 5.82 15.99 -1.59
N ILE A 139 6.67 15.55 -2.51
CA ILE A 139 7.65 14.49 -2.22
C ILE A 139 8.98 15.01 -1.70
N HIS A 140 9.19 16.33 -1.68
CA HIS A 140 10.38 16.98 -1.11
C HIS A 140 10.15 17.33 0.39
#